data_b0a6b9ce96285a35b6295a7a7a926768
#
_entry.id   b0a6b9ce96285a35b6295a7a7a926768
#
_cell.length_a   1.000
_cell.length_b   1.000
_cell.length_c   1.000
_cell.angle_alpha   90.00
_cell.angle_beta   90.00
_cell.angle_gamma   90.00
#
_symmetry.space_group_name_H-M   'P 1'
#
loop_
_entity.id
_entity.type
_entity.pdbx_description
1 polymer ?
#
loop_
_entity_poly.entity_id
_entity_poly.type
_entity_poly.pdbx_seq_one_letter_code
_entity_poly.pdbx_strand_id
1 'polypeptide(L)'
;MNQQEMIRAIARRVQACGGRALLVGGCVRDELLGRACTDIDCEVHGVSPDALRSLLGEFGEIDESGRAYGIYTIRGAGIDIALPRTETRTGPGHKDFAVKVDPELSPAQAALRRDFTVNAIMRDALTGEFVDPLGGMEDLAQGVLRAVPGDGFEEDPLRVLRGAQFAARFHLTPDAETLRKMRRMPLGRLSAARVYAEMNKALLTAQEPDVFFRVFRDADALKPWFAELAALIGVKQNPLHHPEGDAFEHTLLTLRAAAEVKDRSSHPLHFMLAALTHDLGKAISSVRDEHGSWHAADHAETGVPLCGTMLTRLGAPGAAIRYAQDMCRLHMRVHVGYYTQADEAWMNLLFDESVCAKDLAWLAVCDTRGTGKPRENADREEAFVMDRLAAYERVVSGPMPDARMLMAASVSPGPGMKEALADARRRVLCGEAPQKACARAAGACRETDDQIF
;
A
#
# COMPACT_ATOMS: atom_id res chain seq x y z
N MET A 1 12.14 13.19 -31.37
CA MET A 1 12.47 11.73 -31.36
C MET A 1 11.77 11.12 -30.17
N ASN A 2 10.99 10.07 -30.35
CA ASN A 2 10.40 9.37 -29.20
C ASN A 2 11.44 8.44 -28.53
N GLN A 3 11.12 7.92 -27.33
CA GLN A 3 12.03 7.07 -26.56
C GLN A 3 12.53 5.85 -27.34
N GLN A 4 11.65 5.19 -28.10
CA GLN A 4 11.98 4.00 -28.88
C GLN A 4 12.92 4.31 -30.06
N GLU A 5 12.73 5.43 -30.72
CA GLU A 5 13.63 5.91 -31.77
C GLU A 5 14.99 6.28 -31.21
N MET A 6 15.00 6.94 -30.04
CA MET A 6 16.23 7.35 -29.36
C MET A 6 17.07 6.14 -28.95
N ILE A 7 16.46 5.16 -28.30
CA ILE A 7 17.21 3.97 -27.84
C ILE A 7 17.75 3.16 -29.03
N ARG A 8 17.02 3.07 -30.13
CA ARG A 8 17.51 2.42 -31.36
C ARG A 8 18.68 3.20 -31.99
N ALA A 9 18.63 4.53 -31.97
CA ALA A 9 19.73 5.34 -32.48
C ALA A 9 20.99 5.19 -31.60
N ILE A 10 20.82 5.22 -30.30
CA ILE A 10 21.90 4.93 -29.33
C ILE A 10 22.50 3.54 -29.58
N ALA A 11 21.64 2.52 -29.73
CA ALA A 11 22.09 1.15 -29.95
C ALA A 11 22.89 0.98 -31.23
N ARG A 12 22.54 1.69 -32.32
CA ARG A 12 23.33 1.73 -33.57
C ARG A 12 24.71 2.33 -33.35
N ARG A 13 24.80 3.41 -32.57
CA ARG A 13 26.09 4.05 -32.23
C ARG A 13 26.96 3.15 -31.35
N VAL A 14 26.33 2.46 -30.37
CA VAL A 14 26.99 1.46 -29.52
C VAL A 14 27.54 0.32 -30.40
N GLN A 15 26.75 -0.19 -31.33
CA GLN A 15 27.20 -1.24 -32.25
C GLN A 15 28.37 -0.80 -33.15
N ALA A 16 28.36 0.45 -33.63
CA ALA A 16 29.45 1.01 -34.41
C ALA A 16 30.80 1.12 -33.60
N CYS A 17 30.68 1.17 -32.27
CA CYS A 17 31.84 1.09 -31.36
C CYS A 17 32.21 -0.36 -30.96
N GLY A 18 31.59 -1.38 -31.55
CA GLY A 18 31.82 -2.79 -31.25
C GLY A 18 31.05 -3.32 -30.04
N GLY A 19 30.19 -2.51 -29.43
CA GLY A 19 29.39 -2.88 -28.26
C GLY A 19 27.99 -3.41 -28.60
N ARG A 20 27.24 -3.75 -27.56
CA ARG A 20 25.85 -4.23 -27.62
C ARG A 20 24.99 -3.52 -26.59
N ALA A 21 23.82 -3.02 -27.00
CA ALA A 21 22.84 -2.37 -26.14
C ALA A 21 21.66 -3.30 -25.87
N LEU A 22 21.40 -3.62 -24.60
CA LEU A 22 20.35 -4.53 -24.16
C LEU A 22 19.36 -3.75 -23.28
N LEU A 23 18.08 -3.78 -23.62
CA LEU A 23 17.00 -3.37 -22.72
C LEU A 23 16.95 -4.37 -21.56
N VAL A 24 16.70 -3.90 -20.35
CA VAL A 24 16.87 -4.73 -19.15
C VAL A 24 15.81 -4.41 -18.07
N GLY A 25 15.62 -5.33 -17.15
CA GLY A 25 14.83 -5.09 -15.95
C GLY A 25 13.32 -5.05 -16.17
N GLY A 26 12.68 -4.08 -15.50
CA GLY A 26 11.21 -3.96 -15.47
C GLY A 26 10.59 -3.77 -16.84
N CYS A 27 11.21 -3.00 -17.72
CA CYS A 27 10.65 -2.70 -19.04
C CYS A 27 10.51 -3.96 -19.92
N VAL A 28 11.47 -4.89 -19.85
CA VAL A 28 11.43 -6.15 -20.63
C VAL A 28 10.38 -7.12 -20.07
N ARG A 29 10.32 -7.25 -18.74
CA ARG A 29 9.28 -8.06 -18.09
C ARG A 29 7.89 -7.52 -18.37
N ASP A 30 7.68 -6.21 -18.24
CA ASP A 30 6.38 -5.57 -18.42
C ASP A 30 5.91 -5.68 -19.88
N GLU A 31 6.83 -5.60 -20.86
CA GLU A 31 6.55 -5.89 -22.27
C GLU A 31 6.05 -7.32 -22.47
N LEU A 32 6.72 -8.33 -21.88
CA LEU A 32 6.29 -9.73 -21.94
C LEU A 32 4.93 -9.98 -21.30
N LEU A 33 4.57 -9.17 -20.28
CA LEU A 33 3.26 -9.20 -19.64
C LEU A 33 2.19 -8.34 -20.36
N GLY A 34 2.53 -7.73 -21.53
CA GLY A 34 1.62 -6.86 -22.26
C GLY A 34 1.28 -5.55 -21.52
N ARG A 35 2.13 -5.10 -20.61
CA ARG A 35 1.96 -3.88 -19.82
C ARG A 35 2.75 -2.73 -20.42
N ALA A 36 2.21 -1.52 -20.32
CA ALA A 36 2.93 -0.32 -20.74
C ALA A 36 4.13 -0.06 -19.80
N CYS A 37 5.28 0.25 -20.41
CA CYS A 37 6.47 0.69 -19.69
C CYS A 37 6.76 2.15 -20.01
N THR A 38 7.02 2.96 -18.99
CA THR A 38 7.33 4.40 -19.11
C THR A 38 8.82 4.69 -19.00
N ASP A 39 9.56 3.86 -18.29
CA ASP A 39 10.98 4.06 -18.00
C ASP A 39 11.81 2.97 -18.69
N ILE A 40 12.71 3.37 -19.57
CA ILE A 40 13.57 2.46 -20.32
C ILE A 40 14.91 2.34 -19.63
N ASP A 41 15.22 1.15 -19.13
CA ASP A 41 16.55 0.78 -18.64
C ASP A 41 17.31 0.04 -19.75
N CYS A 42 18.53 0.52 -20.06
CA CYS A 42 19.39 -0.09 -21.07
C CYS A 42 20.77 -0.36 -20.47
N GLU A 43 21.30 -1.56 -20.71
CA GLU A 43 22.65 -1.96 -20.32
C GLU A 43 23.54 -2.07 -21.55
N VAL A 44 24.70 -1.37 -21.56
CA VAL A 44 25.61 -1.32 -22.71
C VAL A 44 26.88 -2.10 -22.41
N HIS A 45 27.12 -3.16 -23.18
CA HIS A 45 28.26 -4.05 -23.08
C HIS A 45 29.31 -3.70 -24.14
N GLY A 46 30.60 -3.95 -23.85
CA GLY A 46 31.70 -3.83 -24.79
C GLY A 46 32.13 -2.38 -25.14
N VAL A 47 31.66 -1.38 -24.37
CA VAL A 47 32.01 0.03 -24.59
C VAL A 47 32.56 0.63 -23.30
N SER A 48 33.71 1.28 -23.37
CA SER A 48 34.31 1.90 -22.19
C SER A 48 33.47 3.07 -21.64
N PRO A 49 33.56 3.39 -20.34
CA PRO A 49 32.80 4.49 -19.74
C PRO A 49 32.95 5.83 -20.44
N ASP A 50 34.15 6.18 -20.86
CA ASP A 50 34.44 7.46 -21.54
C ASP A 50 33.90 7.48 -22.98
N ALA A 51 33.98 6.36 -23.70
CA ALA A 51 33.38 6.22 -25.04
C ALA A 51 31.85 6.29 -24.98
N LEU A 52 31.23 5.61 -24.01
CA LEU A 52 29.79 5.67 -23.80
C LEU A 52 29.34 7.09 -23.47
N ARG A 53 30.03 7.77 -22.57
CA ARG A 53 29.72 9.15 -22.20
C ARG A 53 29.78 10.08 -23.43
N SER A 54 30.83 9.97 -24.23
CA SER A 54 30.98 10.78 -25.45
C SER A 54 29.83 10.53 -26.43
N LEU A 55 29.48 9.28 -26.65
CA LEU A 55 28.39 8.84 -27.51
C LEU A 55 27.04 9.39 -27.05
N LEU A 56 26.72 9.29 -25.75
CA LEU A 56 25.45 9.75 -25.19
C LEU A 56 25.29 11.27 -25.29
N GLY A 57 26.39 12.03 -25.22
CA GLY A 57 26.41 13.48 -25.42
C GLY A 57 25.86 13.93 -26.79
N GLU A 58 25.84 13.04 -27.80
CA GLU A 58 25.24 13.33 -29.11
C GLU A 58 23.67 13.37 -29.04
N PHE A 59 23.07 12.79 -28.02
CA PHE A 59 21.62 12.62 -27.88
C PHE A 59 20.95 13.59 -26.89
N GLY A 60 21.74 14.27 -26.07
CA GLY A 60 21.22 15.25 -25.12
C GLY A 60 22.13 15.53 -23.93
N GLU A 61 21.62 16.32 -23.00
CA GLU A 61 22.32 16.57 -21.73
C GLU A 61 22.29 15.34 -20.85
N ILE A 62 23.46 14.92 -20.34
CA ILE A 62 23.61 13.74 -19.52
C ILE A 62 23.62 14.14 -18.05
N ASP A 63 22.79 13.48 -17.24
CA ASP A 63 22.95 13.46 -15.79
C ASP A 63 23.94 12.36 -15.41
N GLU A 64 25.05 12.76 -14.83
CA GLU A 64 26.15 11.89 -14.40
C GLU A 64 26.14 11.62 -12.88
N SER A 65 25.07 11.94 -12.16
CA SER A 65 24.98 11.71 -10.71
C SER A 65 25.19 10.23 -10.33
N GLY A 66 24.85 9.31 -11.24
CA GLY A 66 25.07 7.87 -11.13
C GLY A 66 26.40 7.35 -11.68
N ARG A 67 27.34 8.22 -12.16
CA ARG A 67 28.58 7.82 -12.84
C ARG A 67 29.45 6.86 -12.03
N ALA A 68 29.52 7.05 -10.71
CA ALA A 68 30.26 6.14 -9.82
C ALA A 68 29.75 4.69 -9.87
N TYR A 69 28.51 4.52 -10.31
CA TYR A 69 27.83 3.23 -10.48
C TYR A 69 27.69 2.82 -11.95
N GLY A 70 28.31 3.56 -12.87
CA GLY A 70 28.23 3.34 -14.31
C GLY A 70 26.86 3.66 -14.90
N ILE A 71 26.07 4.55 -14.28
CA ILE A 71 24.72 4.93 -14.73
C ILE A 71 24.76 6.35 -15.28
N TYR A 72 24.12 6.52 -16.45
CA TYR A 72 23.95 7.78 -17.15
C TYR A 72 22.47 7.95 -17.52
N THR A 73 21.88 9.08 -17.16
CA THR A 73 20.48 9.40 -17.51
C THR A 73 20.46 10.51 -18.54
N ILE A 74 19.72 10.32 -19.65
CA ILE A 74 19.49 11.39 -20.63
C ILE A 74 18.34 12.25 -20.11
N ARG A 75 18.64 13.51 -19.78
CA ARG A 75 17.66 14.43 -19.20
C ARG A 75 16.44 14.60 -20.08
N GLY A 76 15.25 14.44 -19.49
CA GLY A 76 13.96 14.61 -20.17
C GLY A 76 13.58 13.48 -21.14
N ALA A 77 14.43 12.44 -21.29
CA ALA A 77 14.15 11.33 -22.19
C ALA A 77 13.47 10.12 -21.48
N GLY A 78 13.58 10.00 -20.14
CA GLY A 78 13.10 8.81 -19.41
C GLY A 78 13.87 7.54 -19.81
N ILE A 79 15.18 7.68 -20.09
CA ILE A 79 16.04 6.58 -20.50
C ILE A 79 17.26 6.58 -19.58
N ASP A 80 17.44 5.47 -18.87
CA ASP A 80 18.61 5.20 -18.05
C ASP A 80 19.53 4.21 -18.76
N ILE A 81 20.81 4.58 -18.90
CA ILE A 81 21.79 3.75 -19.55
C ILE A 81 22.87 3.38 -18.55
N ALA A 82 23.07 2.08 -18.35
CA ALA A 82 24.03 1.55 -17.43
C ALA A 82 25.13 0.75 -18.14
N LEU A 83 26.31 0.71 -17.55
CA LEU A 83 27.34 -0.28 -17.89
C LEU A 83 27.19 -1.51 -16.98
N PRO A 84 27.51 -2.71 -17.46
CA PRO A 84 27.59 -3.89 -16.63
C PRO A 84 28.57 -3.68 -15.48
N ARG A 85 28.21 -4.23 -14.33
CA ARG A 85 29.02 -4.06 -13.11
C ARG A 85 28.89 -5.26 -12.20
N THR A 86 29.87 -5.46 -11.36
CA THR A 86 29.80 -6.34 -10.20
C THR A 86 29.63 -5.51 -8.94
N GLU A 87 28.86 -6.03 -7.99
CA GLU A 87 28.67 -5.43 -6.69
C GLU A 87 29.20 -6.42 -5.65
N THR A 88 30.04 -5.95 -4.74
CA THR A 88 30.57 -6.77 -3.64
C THR A 88 30.29 -6.05 -2.35
N ARG A 89 29.64 -6.75 -1.42
CA ARG A 89 29.31 -6.19 -0.11
C ARG A 89 30.57 -5.97 0.70
N THR A 90 30.77 -4.75 1.21
CA THR A 90 31.94 -4.33 2.00
C THR A 90 31.62 -4.10 3.48
N GLY A 91 30.32 -4.10 3.86
CA GLY A 91 29.89 -3.84 5.23
C GLY A 91 28.40 -4.15 5.46
N PRO A 92 27.90 -3.89 6.68
CA PRO A 92 26.51 -4.21 7.06
C PRO A 92 25.48 -3.19 6.55
N GLY A 93 25.87 -2.00 6.10
CA GLY A 93 24.99 -0.93 5.66
C GLY A 93 24.48 -1.12 4.22
N HIS A 94 23.39 -0.45 3.88
CA HIS A 94 22.81 -0.49 2.53
C HIS A 94 23.63 0.29 1.47
N LYS A 95 24.63 1.06 1.88
CA LYS A 95 25.58 1.78 1.02
C LYS A 95 26.96 1.11 0.97
N ASP A 96 27.16 0.05 1.74
CA ASP A 96 28.45 -0.61 1.89
C ASP A 96 28.64 -1.65 0.78
N PHE A 97 28.67 -1.18 -0.46
CA PHE A 97 28.98 -1.97 -1.64
C PHE A 97 30.15 -1.36 -2.40
N ALA A 98 31.14 -2.17 -2.72
CA ALA A 98 32.13 -1.83 -3.73
C ALA A 98 31.53 -2.19 -5.09
N VAL A 99 31.33 -1.17 -5.91
CA VAL A 99 30.84 -1.32 -7.28
C VAL A 99 32.06 -1.26 -8.22
N LYS A 100 32.20 -2.30 -9.05
CA LYS A 100 33.19 -2.32 -10.11
C LYS A 100 32.49 -2.39 -11.46
N VAL A 101 32.57 -1.30 -12.21
CA VAL A 101 32.07 -1.25 -13.59
C VAL A 101 33.00 -2.09 -14.46
N ASP A 102 32.44 -3.00 -15.25
CA ASP A 102 33.18 -3.87 -16.14
C ASP A 102 32.35 -4.09 -17.44
N PRO A 103 32.65 -3.31 -18.49
CA PRO A 103 31.92 -3.40 -19.77
C PRO A 103 32.04 -4.77 -20.47
N GLU A 104 33.07 -5.55 -20.12
CA GLU A 104 33.35 -6.86 -20.76
C GLU A 104 32.56 -8.01 -20.10
N LEU A 105 31.78 -7.76 -19.05
CA LEU A 105 30.92 -8.78 -18.47
C LEU A 105 29.92 -9.29 -19.53
N SER A 106 29.81 -10.59 -19.63
CA SER A 106 28.75 -11.20 -20.44
C SER A 106 27.37 -10.90 -19.88
N PRO A 107 26.30 -10.91 -20.71
CA PRO A 107 24.93 -10.76 -20.24
C PRO A 107 24.56 -11.75 -19.12
N ALA A 108 25.06 -12.98 -19.17
CA ALA A 108 24.83 -13.98 -18.13
C ALA A 108 25.47 -13.59 -16.78
N GLN A 109 26.68 -13.05 -16.80
CA GLN A 109 27.35 -12.56 -15.58
C GLN A 109 26.66 -11.33 -15.02
N ALA A 110 26.24 -10.39 -15.89
CA ALA A 110 25.50 -9.20 -15.47
C ALA A 110 24.12 -9.54 -14.89
N ALA A 111 23.47 -10.59 -15.36
CA ALA A 111 22.19 -11.08 -14.86
C ALA A 111 22.24 -11.58 -13.40
N LEU A 112 23.38 -12.16 -12.97
CA LEU A 112 23.53 -12.74 -11.63
C LEU A 112 23.45 -11.72 -10.48
N ARG A 113 23.64 -10.43 -10.74
CA ARG A 113 23.48 -9.38 -9.72
C ARG A 113 22.04 -8.96 -9.47
N ARG A 114 21.10 -9.39 -10.33
CA ARG A 114 19.68 -9.03 -10.20
C ARG A 114 19.02 -9.77 -9.05
N ASP A 115 17.79 -9.39 -8.75
CA ASP A 115 17.02 -9.98 -7.66
C ASP A 115 16.35 -11.31 -8.08
N PHE A 116 15.62 -11.30 -9.21
CA PHE A 116 14.83 -12.43 -9.69
C PHE A 116 15.07 -12.69 -11.16
N THR A 117 14.90 -13.96 -11.58
CA THR A 117 15.06 -14.40 -12.97
C THR A 117 14.17 -13.60 -13.92
N VAL A 118 12.93 -13.34 -13.55
CA VAL A 118 11.97 -12.55 -14.32
C VAL A 118 12.39 -11.09 -14.57
N ASN A 119 13.30 -10.56 -13.76
CA ASN A 119 13.89 -9.24 -13.94
C ASN A 119 15.29 -9.31 -14.60
N ALA A 120 15.79 -10.50 -14.85
CA ALA A 120 17.08 -10.74 -15.50
C ALA A 120 16.94 -10.99 -17.01
N ILE A 121 15.73 -11.01 -17.53
CA ILE A 121 15.44 -11.06 -18.96
C ILE A 121 15.92 -9.77 -19.61
N MET A 122 16.58 -9.87 -20.73
CA MET A 122 17.09 -8.76 -21.52
C MET A 122 16.54 -8.85 -22.94
N ARG A 123 16.55 -7.73 -23.66
CA ARG A 123 16.15 -7.68 -25.06
C ARG A 123 17.13 -6.79 -25.84
N ASP A 124 17.65 -7.28 -26.94
CA ASP A 124 18.51 -6.52 -27.82
C ASP A 124 17.76 -5.33 -28.44
N ALA A 125 18.29 -4.12 -28.24
CA ALA A 125 17.62 -2.88 -28.66
C ALA A 125 17.57 -2.71 -30.18
N LEU A 126 18.42 -3.41 -30.96
CA LEU A 126 18.43 -3.36 -32.42
C LEU A 126 17.66 -4.50 -33.05
N THR A 127 17.97 -5.73 -32.67
CA THR A 127 17.40 -6.94 -33.29
C THR A 127 16.03 -7.31 -32.70
N GLY A 128 15.76 -6.87 -31.46
CA GLY A 128 14.56 -7.27 -30.72
C GLY A 128 14.64 -8.68 -30.14
N GLU A 129 15.76 -9.38 -30.29
CA GLU A 129 15.97 -10.73 -29.78
C GLU A 129 16.03 -10.73 -28.25
N PHE A 130 15.35 -11.68 -27.62
CA PHE A 130 15.44 -11.86 -26.17
C PHE A 130 16.71 -12.62 -25.78
N VAL A 131 17.33 -12.17 -24.70
CA VAL A 131 18.51 -12.79 -24.08
C VAL A 131 18.10 -13.15 -22.66
N ASP A 132 17.90 -14.43 -22.41
CA ASP A 132 17.39 -14.97 -21.14
C ASP A 132 18.35 -16.02 -20.55
N PRO A 133 19.44 -15.60 -19.94
CA PRO A 133 20.48 -16.52 -19.47
C PRO A 133 20.04 -17.34 -18.23
N LEU A 134 18.97 -16.93 -17.54
CA LEU A 134 18.55 -17.53 -16.26
C LEU A 134 17.17 -18.18 -16.32
N GLY A 135 16.54 -18.28 -17.49
CA GLY A 135 15.22 -18.93 -17.67
C GLY A 135 14.05 -18.09 -17.12
N GLY A 136 14.22 -16.78 -17.06
CA GLY A 136 13.19 -15.88 -16.54
C GLY A 136 11.92 -15.82 -17.37
N MET A 137 11.99 -16.05 -18.69
CA MET A 137 10.81 -16.10 -19.57
C MET A 137 9.93 -17.31 -19.24
N GLU A 138 10.52 -18.46 -18.95
CA GLU A 138 9.78 -19.66 -18.56
C GLU A 138 9.18 -19.47 -17.16
N ASP A 139 9.95 -18.96 -16.19
CA ASP A 139 9.45 -18.63 -14.86
C ASP A 139 8.27 -17.64 -14.93
N LEU A 140 8.35 -16.63 -15.79
CA LEU A 140 7.28 -15.65 -15.98
C LEU A 140 6.02 -16.30 -16.57
N ALA A 141 6.18 -17.18 -17.57
CA ALA A 141 5.07 -17.91 -18.21
C ALA A 141 4.38 -18.88 -17.24
N GLN A 142 5.14 -19.48 -16.31
CA GLN A 142 4.64 -20.41 -15.30
C GLN A 142 4.14 -19.70 -14.03
N GLY A 143 4.27 -18.37 -13.92
CA GLY A 143 3.90 -17.61 -12.73
C GLY A 143 4.83 -17.87 -11.53
N VAL A 144 6.09 -18.21 -11.77
CA VAL A 144 7.08 -18.52 -10.74
C VAL A 144 7.93 -17.27 -10.45
N LEU A 145 8.14 -16.97 -9.19
CA LEU A 145 9.10 -15.98 -8.73
C LEU A 145 10.34 -16.70 -8.19
N ARG A 146 11.41 -16.71 -8.97
CA ARG A 146 12.66 -17.37 -8.64
C ARG A 146 13.77 -16.35 -8.38
N ALA A 147 14.42 -16.45 -7.23
CA ALA A 147 15.64 -15.69 -6.93
C ALA A 147 16.76 -16.11 -7.89
N VAL A 148 17.59 -15.17 -8.32
CA VAL A 148 18.75 -15.49 -9.15
C VAL A 148 19.65 -16.51 -8.45
N PRO A 149 20.34 -17.40 -9.22
CA PRO A 149 21.27 -18.36 -8.65
C PRO A 149 22.44 -17.71 -7.91
N GLY A 150 23.05 -18.44 -6.99
CA GLY A 150 24.17 -17.97 -6.17
C GLY A 150 23.73 -17.14 -4.97
N ASP A 151 24.69 -16.42 -4.38
CA ASP A 151 24.51 -15.69 -3.13
C ASP A 151 24.08 -14.23 -3.32
N GLY A 152 24.03 -13.77 -4.57
CA GLY A 152 23.66 -12.39 -4.90
C GLY A 152 22.33 -11.94 -4.31
N PHE A 153 21.34 -12.83 -4.21
CA PHE A 153 20.05 -12.49 -3.58
C PHE A 153 20.19 -12.05 -2.12
N GLU A 154 21.13 -12.64 -1.40
CA GLU A 154 21.33 -12.42 0.04
C GLU A 154 22.10 -11.11 0.35
N GLU A 155 22.59 -10.42 -0.66
CA GLU A 155 23.33 -9.16 -0.49
C GLU A 155 22.43 -7.99 -0.03
N ASP A 156 21.17 -7.90 -0.52
CA ASP A 156 20.25 -6.82 -0.13
C ASP A 156 18.94 -7.37 0.46
N PRO A 157 18.70 -7.19 1.78
CA PRO A 157 17.45 -7.59 2.42
C PRO A 157 16.18 -6.97 1.79
N LEU A 158 16.29 -5.86 1.05
CA LEU A 158 15.14 -5.28 0.33
C LEU A 158 14.57 -6.23 -0.72
N ARG A 159 15.35 -7.17 -1.23
CA ARG A 159 14.88 -8.15 -2.22
C ARG A 159 13.72 -9.01 -1.70
N VAL A 160 13.60 -9.18 -0.37
CA VAL A 160 12.43 -9.86 0.24
C VAL A 160 11.16 -9.05 0.02
N LEU A 161 11.21 -7.73 0.30
CA LEU A 161 10.05 -6.85 0.09
C LEU A 161 9.70 -6.73 -1.39
N ARG A 162 10.74 -6.58 -2.24
CA ARG A 162 10.56 -6.56 -3.69
C ARG A 162 9.91 -7.84 -4.20
N GLY A 163 10.33 -9.01 -3.67
CA GLY A 163 9.75 -10.29 -4.03
C GLY A 163 8.27 -10.40 -3.64
N ALA A 164 7.93 -10.02 -2.43
CA ALA A 164 6.54 -9.99 -1.98
C ALA A 164 5.69 -9.01 -2.83
N GLN A 165 6.25 -7.84 -3.17
CA GLN A 165 5.62 -6.84 -4.01
C GLN A 165 5.44 -7.34 -5.46
N PHE A 166 6.43 -8.04 -6.03
CA PHE A 166 6.31 -8.64 -7.36
C PHE A 166 5.30 -9.79 -7.38
N ALA A 167 5.30 -10.64 -6.36
CA ALA A 167 4.30 -11.69 -6.22
C ALA A 167 2.88 -11.12 -6.27
N ALA A 168 2.60 -10.07 -5.49
CA ALA A 168 1.30 -9.41 -5.45
C ALA A 168 0.91 -8.71 -6.76
N ARG A 169 1.86 -8.04 -7.42
CA ARG A 169 1.57 -7.24 -8.62
C ARG A 169 1.49 -8.03 -9.91
N PHE A 170 2.23 -9.11 -10.00
CA PHE A 170 2.39 -9.88 -11.24
C PHE A 170 1.85 -11.30 -11.13
N HIS A 171 1.15 -11.62 -10.03
CA HIS A 171 0.58 -12.95 -9.76
C HIS A 171 1.63 -14.07 -9.82
N LEU A 172 2.82 -13.79 -9.25
CA LEU A 172 3.92 -14.75 -9.20
C LEU A 172 3.97 -15.44 -7.84
N THR A 173 4.33 -16.72 -7.84
CA THR A 173 4.49 -17.51 -6.62
C THR A 173 5.98 -17.76 -6.37
N PRO A 174 6.54 -17.33 -5.23
CA PRO A 174 7.92 -17.66 -4.89
C PRO A 174 8.13 -19.18 -4.80
N ASP A 175 9.18 -19.69 -5.42
CA ASP A 175 9.54 -21.09 -5.26
C ASP A 175 10.11 -21.38 -3.87
N ALA A 176 10.22 -22.67 -3.53
CA ALA A 176 10.67 -23.11 -2.21
C ALA A 176 12.10 -22.63 -1.86
N GLU A 177 12.98 -22.51 -2.86
CA GLU A 177 14.33 -22.01 -2.64
C GLU A 177 14.33 -20.50 -2.35
N THR A 178 13.55 -19.75 -3.11
CA THR A 178 13.35 -18.31 -2.90
C THR A 178 12.80 -18.03 -1.50
N LEU A 179 11.77 -18.76 -1.05
CA LEU A 179 11.24 -18.63 0.32
C LEU A 179 12.31 -18.97 1.38
N ARG A 180 13.16 -19.99 1.14
CA ARG A 180 14.26 -20.32 2.06
C ARG A 180 15.31 -19.20 2.14
N LYS A 181 15.64 -18.59 1.01
CA LYS A 181 16.53 -17.40 0.97
C LYS A 181 15.90 -16.22 1.71
N MET A 182 14.62 -15.91 1.44
CA MET A 182 13.89 -14.82 2.10
C MET A 182 13.86 -14.97 3.64
N ARG A 183 13.63 -16.18 4.15
CA ARG A 183 13.59 -16.48 5.60
C ARG A 183 14.89 -16.12 6.34
N ARG A 184 16.04 -16.23 5.66
CA ARG A 184 17.36 -16.00 6.26
C ARG A 184 17.75 -14.52 6.28
N MET A 185 16.98 -13.64 5.63
CA MET A 185 17.36 -12.25 5.45
C MET A 185 17.16 -11.40 6.70
N PRO A 186 18.13 -10.58 7.11
CA PRO A 186 18.07 -9.74 8.31
C PRO A 186 17.26 -8.46 8.05
N LEU A 187 15.92 -8.56 7.96
CA LEU A 187 15.04 -7.45 7.62
C LEU A 187 15.08 -6.26 8.60
N GLY A 188 15.48 -6.50 9.85
CA GLY A 188 15.62 -5.42 10.85
C GLY A 188 16.68 -4.36 10.53
N ARG A 189 17.52 -4.60 9.52
CA ARG A 189 18.52 -3.63 9.04
C ARG A 189 18.01 -2.66 8.00
N LEU A 190 16.81 -2.89 7.47
CA LEU A 190 16.19 -1.99 6.49
C LEU A 190 15.74 -0.69 7.15
N SER A 191 15.78 0.41 6.39
CA SER A 191 15.13 1.64 6.83
C SER A 191 13.62 1.55 6.66
N ALA A 192 12.88 2.17 7.58
CA ALA A 192 11.41 2.26 7.50
C ALA A 192 10.94 2.80 6.15
N ALA A 193 11.59 3.82 5.61
CA ALA A 193 11.24 4.43 4.33
C ALA A 193 11.28 3.42 3.16
N ARG A 194 12.28 2.52 3.12
CA ARG A 194 12.37 1.49 2.06
C ARG A 194 11.27 0.44 2.22
N VAL A 195 11.01 0.01 3.46
CA VAL A 195 9.93 -0.95 3.76
C VAL A 195 8.57 -0.37 3.40
N TYR A 196 8.31 0.86 3.84
CA TYR A 196 7.05 1.58 3.56
C TYR A 196 6.84 1.77 2.05
N ALA A 197 7.88 2.13 1.30
CA ALA A 197 7.80 2.32 -0.15
C ALA A 197 7.39 1.04 -0.89
N GLU A 198 8.00 -0.11 -0.59
CA GLU A 198 7.66 -1.38 -1.26
C GLU A 198 6.26 -1.88 -0.86
N MET A 199 5.89 -1.74 0.42
CA MET A 199 4.54 -2.06 0.91
C MET A 199 3.48 -1.18 0.20
N ASN A 200 3.68 0.14 0.17
CA ASN A 200 2.73 1.05 -0.48
C ASN A 200 2.57 0.75 -1.97
N LYS A 201 3.66 0.37 -2.63
CA LYS A 201 3.61 -0.04 -4.03
C LYS A 201 2.73 -1.28 -4.22
N ALA A 202 2.83 -2.28 -3.33
CA ALA A 202 1.93 -3.42 -3.33
C ALA A 202 0.48 -3.00 -3.06
N LEU A 203 0.21 -2.23 -2.00
CA LEU A 203 -1.13 -1.81 -1.60
C LEU A 203 -1.85 -1.01 -2.70
N LEU A 204 -1.13 -0.14 -3.41
CA LEU A 204 -1.74 0.75 -4.39
C LEU A 204 -1.85 0.14 -5.79
N THR A 205 -0.91 -0.74 -6.19
CA THR A 205 -0.81 -1.17 -7.59
C THR A 205 -1.10 -2.66 -7.82
N ALA A 206 -1.17 -3.48 -6.76
CA ALA A 206 -1.60 -4.87 -6.89
C ALA A 206 -3.13 -4.98 -6.90
N GLN A 207 -3.64 -5.95 -7.64
CA GLN A 207 -5.05 -6.38 -7.56
C GLN A 207 -5.29 -7.21 -6.29
N GLU A 208 -4.29 -8.00 -5.89
CA GLU A 208 -4.32 -8.85 -4.71
C GLU A 208 -3.19 -8.46 -3.72
N PRO A 209 -3.30 -7.31 -3.03
CA PRO A 209 -2.25 -6.83 -2.13
C PRO A 209 -2.02 -7.72 -0.91
N ASP A 210 -2.98 -8.57 -0.54
CA ASP A 210 -2.86 -9.58 0.51
C ASP A 210 -1.74 -10.59 0.22
N VAL A 211 -1.43 -10.88 -1.05
CA VAL A 211 -0.33 -11.77 -1.46
C VAL A 211 1.01 -11.26 -0.91
N PHE A 212 1.21 -9.95 -0.79
CA PHE A 212 2.41 -9.39 -0.17
C PHE A 212 2.63 -9.94 1.25
N PHE A 213 1.60 -9.94 2.08
CA PHE A 213 1.68 -10.41 3.46
C PHE A 213 1.69 -11.94 3.56
N ARG A 214 1.04 -12.63 2.61
CA ARG A 214 1.11 -14.11 2.51
C ARG A 214 2.53 -14.57 2.24
N VAL A 215 3.26 -13.93 1.32
CA VAL A 215 4.67 -14.21 1.06
C VAL A 215 5.53 -13.99 2.32
N PHE A 216 5.28 -12.92 3.07
CA PHE A 216 5.97 -12.68 4.33
C PHE A 216 5.67 -13.76 5.39
N ARG A 217 4.43 -14.23 5.48
CA ARG A 217 4.05 -15.34 6.37
C ARG A 217 4.78 -16.62 5.96
N ASP A 218 4.75 -16.98 4.69
CA ASP A 218 5.30 -18.22 4.15
C ASP A 218 6.84 -18.25 4.26
N ALA A 219 7.47 -17.09 4.17
CA ALA A 219 8.88 -16.91 4.43
C ALA A 219 9.24 -16.78 5.93
N ASP A 220 8.26 -16.81 6.86
CA ASP A 220 8.47 -16.53 8.29
C ASP A 220 9.19 -15.18 8.53
N ALA A 221 8.79 -14.15 7.78
CA ALA A 221 9.49 -12.88 7.67
C ALA A 221 8.66 -11.66 8.12
N LEU A 222 7.44 -11.87 8.66
CA LEU A 222 6.57 -10.77 9.13
C LEU A 222 7.24 -9.90 10.19
N LYS A 223 7.98 -10.49 11.11
CA LYS A 223 8.83 -9.75 12.05
C LYS A 223 10.14 -9.32 11.36
N PRO A 224 10.67 -8.16 11.65
CA PRO A 224 10.32 -7.18 12.71
C PRO A 224 9.31 -6.10 12.30
N TRP A 225 8.85 -6.07 11.05
CA TRP A 225 8.09 -4.92 10.51
C TRP A 225 6.59 -5.00 10.74
N PHE A 226 6.03 -6.21 10.75
CA PHE A 226 4.59 -6.49 10.81
C PHE A 226 4.26 -7.41 12.00
N ALA A 227 4.86 -7.14 13.18
CA ALA A 227 4.71 -7.99 14.36
C ALA A 227 3.25 -8.07 14.84
N GLU A 228 2.50 -6.97 14.77
CA GLU A 228 1.09 -6.90 15.16
C GLU A 228 0.22 -7.74 14.20
N LEU A 229 0.52 -7.71 12.90
CA LEU A 229 -0.16 -8.56 11.93
C LEU A 229 0.20 -10.04 12.14
N ALA A 230 1.48 -10.34 12.43
CA ALA A 230 1.90 -11.70 12.75
C ALA A 230 1.20 -12.26 13.99
N ALA A 231 0.84 -11.41 14.95
CA ALA A 231 0.11 -11.80 16.15
C ALA A 231 -1.34 -12.25 15.89
N LEU A 232 -1.90 -11.95 14.72
CA LEU A 232 -3.23 -12.41 14.29
C LEU A 232 -3.23 -13.86 13.80
N ILE A 233 -2.06 -14.42 13.46
CA ILE A 233 -1.96 -15.81 12.98
C ILE A 233 -2.38 -16.77 14.07
N GLY A 234 -3.39 -17.60 13.77
CA GLY A 234 -3.94 -18.58 14.70
C GLY A 234 -4.91 -17.99 15.73
N VAL A 235 -5.18 -16.69 15.73
CA VAL A 235 -6.22 -16.08 16.57
C VAL A 235 -7.59 -16.56 16.11
N LYS A 236 -8.23 -17.36 16.97
CA LYS A 236 -9.51 -17.99 16.66
C LYS A 236 -10.65 -16.97 16.66
N GLN A 237 -11.59 -17.16 15.77
CA GLN A 237 -12.81 -16.39 15.62
C GLN A 237 -14.03 -17.33 15.67
N ASN A 238 -15.22 -16.76 15.84
CA ASN A 238 -16.45 -17.56 15.80
C ASN A 238 -16.69 -18.07 14.36
N PRO A 239 -16.69 -19.40 14.11
CA PRO A 239 -16.82 -19.95 12.76
C PRO A 239 -18.15 -19.62 12.06
N LEU A 240 -19.20 -19.28 12.83
CA LEU A 240 -20.49 -18.86 12.27
C LEU A 240 -20.40 -17.47 11.60
N HIS A 241 -19.52 -16.64 12.11
CA HIS A 241 -19.31 -15.28 11.60
C HIS A 241 -18.07 -15.19 10.71
N HIS A 242 -17.07 -16.05 10.92
CA HIS A 242 -15.77 -16.05 10.27
C HIS A 242 -15.39 -17.46 9.76
N PRO A 243 -16.12 -18.00 8.75
CA PRO A 243 -15.81 -19.31 8.17
C PRO A 243 -14.45 -19.34 7.44
N GLU A 244 -13.88 -18.19 7.11
CA GLU A 244 -12.59 -18.01 6.44
C GLU A 244 -11.40 -18.48 7.30
N GLY A 245 -11.54 -18.49 8.64
CA GLY A 245 -10.50 -19.01 9.54
C GLY A 245 -10.08 -18.07 10.66
N ASP A 246 -8.75 -17.81 10.77
CA ASP A 246 -8.20 -16.95 11.81
C ASP A 246 -8.27 -15.45 11.45
N ALA A 247 -7.95 -14.58 12.43
CA ALA A 247 -8.02 -13.14 12.25
C ALA A 247 -6.99 -12.61 11.21
N PHE A 248 -5.89 -13.33 11.00
CA PHE A 248 -4.92 -12.98 9.96
C PHE A 248 -5.53 -13.17 8.56
N GLU A 249 -6.15 -14.34 8.32
CA GLU A 249 -6.79 -14.64 7.06
C GLU A 249 -7.94 -13.66 6.76
N HIS A 250 -8.77 -13.37 7.77
CA HIS A 250 -9.82 -12.36 7.67
C HIS A 250 -9.27 -10.98 7.26
N THR A 251 -8.23 -10.50 7.95
CA THR A 251 -7.60 -9.21 7.64
C THR A 251 -7.08 -9.17 6.20
N LEU A 252 -6.50 -10.26 5.70
CA LEU A 252 -5.99 -10.33 4.33
C LEU A 252 -7.12 -10.33 3.29
N LEU A 253 -8.22 -11.02 3.57
CA LEU A 253 -9.39 -11.02 2.68
C LEU A 253 -10.09 -9.64 2.67
N THR A 254 -10.19 -8.98 3.83
CA THR A 254 -10.66 -7.59 3.92
C THR A 254 -9.78 -6.64 3.11
N LEU A 255 -8.45 -6.80 3.20
CA LEU A 255 -7.49 -6.01 2.41
C LEU A 255 -7.66 -6.23 0.90
N ARG A 256 -7.94 -7.46 0.46
CA ARG A 256 -8.24 -7.79 -0.94
C ARG A 256 -9.53 -7.12 -1.38
N ALA A 257 -10.60 -7.20 -0.59
CA ALA A 257 -11.85 -6.51 -0.88
C ALA A 257 -11.67 -4.99 -0.94
N ALA A 258 -10.84 -4.41 -0.07
CA ALA A 258 -10.52 -2.99 -0.08
C ALA A 258 -9.80 -2.57 -1.37
N ALA A 259 -8.96 -3.43 -1.95
CA ALA A 259 -8.28 -3.14 -3.21
C ALA A 259 -9.24 -2.96 -4.40
N GLU A 260 -10.42 -3.61 -4.37
CA GLU A 260 -11.43 -3.47 -5.42
C GLU A 260 -12.13 -2.09 -5.41
N VAL A 261 -12.14 -1.42 -4.25
CA VAL A 261 -12.87 -0.16 -4.06
C VAL A 261 -11.98 1.03 -3.70
N LYS A 262 -10.67 0.85 -3.52
CA LYS A 262 -9.74 1.89 -3.08
C LYS A 262 -9.78 3.17 -3.90
N ASP A 263 -10.04 3.05 -5.20
CA ASP A 263 -10.08 4.21 -6.11
C ASP A 263 -11.34 5.08 -5.91
N ARG A 264 -12.30 4.63 -5.09
CA ARG A 264 -13.44 5.41 -4.62
C ARG A 264 -13.08 6.34 -3.46
N SER A 265 -12.00 6.05 -2.74
CA SER A 265 -11.47 6.88 -1.66
C SER A 265 -10.73 8.11 -2.20
N SER A 266 -10.83 9.23 -1.48
CA SER A 266 -10.00 10.43 -1.72
C SER A 266 -8.55 10.21 -1.27
N HIS A 267 -8.33 9.19 -0.43
CA HIS A 267 -7.03 8.84 0.16
C HIS A 267 -6.76 7.33 0.06
N PRO A 268 -6.58 6.79 -1.17
CA PRO A 268 -6.50 5.33 -1.38
C PRO A 268 -5.50 4.62 -0.47
N LEU A 269 -4.30 5.19 -0.26
CA LEU A 269 -3.30 4.60 0.63
C LEU A 269 -3.76 4.57 2.09
N HIS A 270 -4.36 5.66 2.59
CA HIS A 270 -4.85 5.68 3.97
C HIS A 270 -5.96 4.66 4.19
N PHE A 271 -6.86 4.51 3.21
CA PHE A 271 -7.91 3.50 3.22
C PHE A 271 -7.35 2.07 3.25
N MET A 272 -6.35 1.77 2.42
CA MET A 272 -5.70 0.46 2.41
C MET A 272 -4.96 0.17 3.72
N LEU A 273 -4.34 1.19 4.34
CA LEU A 273 -3.72 1.04 5.66
C LEU A 273 -4.77 0.81 6.75
N ALA A 274 -5.93 1.46 6.67
CA ALA A 274 -7.04 1.22 7.57
C ALA A 274 -7.56 -0.22 7.45
N ALA A 275 -7.78 -0.72 6.23
CA ALA A 275 -8.18 -2.11 5.99
C ALA A 275 -7.15 -3.12 6.52
N LEU A 276 -5.85 -2.82 6.40
CA LEU A 276 -4.79 -3.68 6.93
C LEU A 276 -4.76 -3.72 8.46
N THR A 277 -5.22 -2.67 9.13
CA THR A 277 -5.01 -2.49 10.58
C THR A 277 -6.28 -2.51 11.42
N HIS A 278 -7.48 -2.63 10.78
CA HIS A 278 -8.77 -2.49 11.46
C HIS A 278 -8.95 -3.47 12.62
N ASP A 279 -8.43 -4.68 12.48
CA ASP A 279 -8.66 -5.82 13.37
C ASP A 279 -7.47 -6.22 14.24
N LEU A 280 -6.39 -5.42 14.28
CA LEU A 280 -5.19 -5.76 15.07
C LEU A 280 -5.48 -6.02 16.55
N GLY A 281 -6.53 -5.41 17.10
CA GLY A 281 -6.96 -5.62 18.50
C GLY A 281 -7.39 -7.04 18.80
N LYS A 282 -7.85 -7.83 17.81
CA LYS A 282 -8.23 -9.24 18.01
C LYS A 282 -7.09 -10.09 18.57
N ALA A 283 -5.83 -9.71 18.33
CA ALA A 283 -4.67 -10.41 18.87
C ALA A 283 -4.62 -10.44 20.40
N ILE A 284 -5.23 -9.46 21.07
CA ILE A 284 -5.18 -9.31 22.54
C ILE A 284 -6.56 -9.36 23.20
N SER A 285 -7.65 -9.20 22.44
CA SER A 285 -9.01 -9.19 22.98
C SER A 285 -9.79 -10.48 22.72
N SER A 286 -9.28 -11.41 21.87
CA SER A 286 -9.98 -12.66 21.58
C SER A 286 -9.98 -13.59 22.79
N VAL A 287 -11.18 -13.93 23.27
CA VAL A 287 -11.39 -14.83 24.40
C VAL A 287 -12.44 -15.89 24.03
N ARG A 288 -12.37 -17.04 24.70
CA ARG A 288 -13.34 -18.10 24.58
C ARG A 288 -14.29 -18.05 25.78
N ASP A 289 -15.61 -17.99 25.51
CA ASP A 289 -16.61 -17.99 26.56
C ASP A 289 -16.85 -19.38 27.16
N GLU A 290 -17.70 -19.46 28.19
CA GLU A 290 -18.09 -20.70 28.86
C GLU A 290 -18.85 -21.69 27.95
N HIS A 291 -19.45 -21.21 26.86
CA HIS A 291 -20.14 -22.01 25.86
C HIS A 291 -19.20 -22.47 24.74
N GLY A 292 -17.94 -22.10 24.80
CA GLY A 292 -16.93 -22.49 23.84
C GLY A 292 -16.88 -21.62 22.58
N SER A 293 -17.64 -20.51 22.50
CA SER A 293 -17.61 -19.55 21.42
C SER A 293 -16.51 -18.52 21.59
N TRP A 294 -15.92 -18.11 20.46
CA TRP A 294 -14.89 -17.08 20.45
C TRP A 294 -15.51 -15.70 20.26
N HIS A 295 -15.05 -14.75 21.08
CA HIS A 295 -15.45 -13.35 21.03
C HIS A 295 -14.21 -12.46 21.12
N ALA A 296 -14.27 -11.30 20.50
CA ALA A 296 -13.24 -10.28 20.58
C ALA A 296 -13.88 -8.94 20.95
N ALA A 297 -14.44 -8.87 22.16
CA ALA A 297 -14.99 -7.61 22.67
C ALA A 297 -13.89 -6.54 22.69
N ASP A 298 -14.27 -5.30 22.40
CA ASP A 298 -13.39 -4.10 22.45
C ASP A 298 -12.16 -4.16 21.52
N HIS A 299 -12.12 -5.09 20.52
CA HIS A 299 -10.96 -5.16 19.61
C HIS A 299 -10.79 -3.86 18.78
N ALA A 300 -11.86 -3.14 18.51
CA ALA A 300 -11.80 -1.86 17.83
C ALA A 300 -10.99 -0.82 18.66
N GLU A 301 -11.28 -0.73 19.96
CA GLU A 301 -10.58 0.19 20.87
C GLU A 301 -9.14 -0.29 21.18
N THR A 302 -8.96 -1.57 21.49
CA THR A 302 -7.64 -2.16 21.77
C THR A 302 -6.74 -2.21 20.54
N GLY A 303 -7.30 -2.16 19.33
CA GLY A 303 -6.60 -2.07 18.06
C GLY A 303 -5.97 -0.72 17.81
N VAL A 304 -6.54 0.38 18.31
CA VAL A 304 -6.06 1.75 18.05
C VAL A 304 -4.58 1.94 18.38
N PRO A 305 -4.08 1.58 19.58
CA PRO A 305 -2.66 1.71 19.89
C PRO A 305 -1.78 0.78 19.06
N LEU A 306 -2.24 -0.44 18.71
CA LEU A 306 -1.49 -1.38 17.88
C LEU A 306 -1.34 -0.86 16.44
N CYS A 307 -2.41 -0.32 15.87
CA CYS A 307 -2.40 0.39 14.59
C CYS A 307 -1.35 1.52 14.59
N GLY A 308 -1.40 2.39 15.61
CA GLY A 308 -0.44 3.48 15.77
C GLY A 308 1.00 3.00 15.87
N THR A 309 1.27 1.94 16.64
CA THR A 309 2.61 1.36 16.84
C THR A 309 3.17 0.80 15.52
N MET A 310 2.40 -0.01 14.81
CA MET A 310 2.83 -0.60 13.53
C MET A 310 3.11 0.48 12.48
N LEU A 311 2.18 1.40 12.28
CA LEU A 311 2.32 2.44 11.26
C LEU A 311 3.43 3.45 11.57
N THR A 312 3.67 3.76 12.85
CA THR A 312 4.81 4.59 13.28
C THR A 312 6.14 3.91 12.99
N ARG A 313 6.27 2.62 13.32
CA ARG A 313 7.46 1.81 12.99
C ARG A 313 7.73 1.77 11.50
N LEU A 314 6.70 1.71 10.67
CA LEU A 314 6.79 1.75 9.21
C LEU A 314 7.14 3.14 8.66
N GLY A 315 7.11 4.19 9.50
CA GLY A 315 7.38 5.57 9.07
C GLY A 315 6.22 6.20 8.30
N ALA A 316 4.99 5.76 8.52
CA ALA A 316 3.81 6.35 7.91
C ALA A 316 3.61 7.82 8.37
N PRO A 317 3.10 8.70 7.50
CA PRO A 317 2.77 10.07 7.88
C PRO A 317 1.73 10.11 9.00
N GLY A 318 1.86 11.09 9.93
CA GLY A 318 0.94 11.22 11.06
C GLY A 318 -0.54 11.36 10.68
N ALA A 319 -0.83 11.93 9.51
CA ALA A 319 -2.19 11.98 8.98
C ALA A 319 -2.74 10.58 8.63
N ALA A 320 -1.92 9.72 8.02
CA ALA A 320 -2.30 8.34 7.70
C ALA A 320 -2.52 7.50 8.97
N ILE A 321 -1.67 7.71 10.00
CA ILE A 321 -1.79 7.04 11.29
C ILE A 321 -3.13 7.40 11.96
N ARG A 322 -3.43 8.69 12.12
CA ARG A 322 -4.69 9.14 12.72
C ARG A 322 -5.92 8.66 11.96
N TYR A 323 -5.83 8.68 10.62
CA TYR A 323 -6.89 8.17 9.76
C TYR A 323 -7.15 6.66 10.01
N ALA A 324 -6.12 5.83 9.99
CA ALA A 324 -6.25 4.39 10.21
C ALA A 324 -6.73 4.07 11.64
N GLN A 325 -6.27 4.82 12.65
CA GLN A 325 -6.73 4.69 14.03
C GLN A 325 -8.21 5.04 14.19
N ASP A 326 -8.69 6.08 13.52
CA ASP A 326 -10.11 6.46 13.56
C ASP A 326 -10.99 5.39 12.89
N MET A 327 -10.57 4.89 11.73
CA MET A 327 -11.26 3.79 11.04
C MET A 327 -11.29 2.51 11.90
N CYS A 328 -10.16 2.14 12.54
CA CYS A 328 -10.07 1.01 13.45
C CYS A 328 -11.09 1.14 14.60
N ARG A 329 -11.17 2.31 15.22
CA ARG A 329 -12.08 2.59 16.33
C ARG A 329 -13.56 2.50 15.94
N LEU A 330 -13.92 2.90 14.72
CA LEU A 330 -15.31 3.08 14.32
C LEU A 330 -15.90 1.94 13.49
N HIS A 331 -15.07 1.08 12.86
CA HIS A 331 -15.57 0.10 11.89
C HIS A 331 -16.69 -0.79 12.44
N MET A 332 -16.55 -1.29 13.67
CA MET A 332 -17.56 -2.17 14.29
C MET A 332 -18.90 -1.46 14.52
N ARG A 333 -18.90 -0.15 14.72
CA ARG A 333 -20.14 0.58 14.95
C ARG A 333 -21.03 0.60 13.70
N VAL A 334 -20.47 0.55 12.51
CA VAL A 334 -21.25 0.42 11.26
C VAL A 334 -22.01 -0.90 11.23
N HIS A 335 -21.35 -2.00 11.60
CA HIS A 335 -21.99 -3.32 11.69
C HIS A 335 -23.09 -3.33 12.75
N VAL A 336 -22.86 -2.72 13.93
CA VAL A 336 -23.91 -2.55 14.94
C VAL A 336 -25.10 -1.80 14.36
N GLY A 337 -24.88 -0.71 13.61
CA GLY A 337 -25.95 0.03 12.93
C GLY A 337 -26.76 -0.86 11.97
N TYR A 338 -26.08 -1.70 11.18
CA TYR A 338 -26.73 -2.64 10.28
C TYR A 338 -27.57 -3.70 11.03
N TYR A 339 -26.99 -4.38 12.02
CA TYR A 339 -27.68 -5.44 12.75
C TYR A 339 -28.87 -4.93 13.60
N THR A 340 -28.77 -3.72 14.12
CA THR A 340 -29.85 -3.07 14.87
C THR A 340 -30.86 -2.32 14.00
N GLN A 341 -30.63 -2.28 12.68
CA GLN A 341 -31.44 -1.49 11.73
C GLN A 341 -31.55 -0.01 12.18
N ALA A 342 -30.39 0.57 12.56
CA ALA A 342 -30.29 1.92 13.08
C ALA A 342 -30.92 2.95 12.11
N ASP A 343 -31.58 3.94 12.67
CA ASP A 343 -32.19 5.02 11.90
C ASP A 343 -31.12 5.98 11.28
N GLU A 344 -31.58 6.88 10.43
CA GLU A 344 -30.71 7.86 9.77
C GLU A 344 -29.97 8.74 10.79
N ALA A 345 -30.65 9.15 11.86
CA ALA A 345 -30.06 10.05 12.87
C ALA A 345 -28.84 9.40 13.55
N TRP A 346 -28.97 8.14 13.95
CA TRP A 346 -27.88 7.39 14.57
C TRP A 346 -26.70 7.21 13.61
N MET A 347 -26.96 6.83 12.36
CA MET A 347 -25.93 6.64 11.34
C MET A 347 -25.28 7.96 10.93
N ASN A 348 -26.05 9.06 10.83
CA ASN A 348 -25.52 10.37 10.54
C ASN A 348 -24.53 10.83 11.62
N LEU A 349 -24.81 10.59 12.90
CA LEU A 349 -23.92 10.90 14.00
C LEU A 349 -22.64 10.07 13.94
N LEU A 350 -22.73 8.79 13.61
CA LEU A 350 -21.57 7.93 13.43
C LEU A 350 -20.68 8.40 12.27
N PHE A 351 -21.26 8.70 11.13
CA PHE A 351 -20.51 9.16 9.96
C PHE A 351 -19.87 10.53 10.19
N ASP A 352 -20.52 11.41 10.95
CA ASP A 352 -20.01 12.73 11.30
C ASP A 352 -18.84 12.69 12.31
N GLU A 353 -18.77 11.62 13.11
CA GLU A 353 -17.64 11.37 14.02
C GLU A 353 -16.37 10.94 13.28
N SER A 354 -16.51 10.31 12.10
CA SER A 354 -15.40 9.79 11.32
C SER A 354 -14.66 10.86 10.54
N VAL A 355 -13.35 10.69 10.40
CA VAL A 355 -12.51 11.53 9.51
C VAL A 355 -12.92 11.43 8.04
N CYS A 356 -13.57 10.33 7.64
CA CYS A 356 -14.10 10.12 6.29
C CYS A 356 -15.27 9.12 6.31
N ALA A 357 -16.50 9.65 6.33
CA ALA A 357 -17.72 8.86 6.35
C ALA A 357 -17.80 7.83 5.20
N LYS A 358 -17.46 8.26 3.99
CA LYS A 358 -17.46 7.40 2.79
C LYS A 358 -16.53 6.20 2.94
N ASP A 359 -15.33 6.44 3.44
CA ASP A 359 -14.34 5.38 3.58
C ASP A 359 -14.65 4.47 4.78
N LEU A 360 -15.25 5.00 5.84
CA LEU A 360 -15.76 4.18 6.95
C LEU A 360 -16.87 3.22 6.46
N ALA A 361 -17.80 3.72 5.65
CA ALA A 361 -18.84 2.90 5.04
C ALA A 361 -18.24 1.80 4.16
N TRP A 362 -17.28 2.13 3.30
CA TRP A 362 -16.63 1.14 2.45
C TRP A 362 -15.76 0.16 3.23
N LEU A 363 -15.14 0.57 4.32
CA LEU A 363 -14.35 -0.34 5.17
C LEU A 363 -15.26 -1.43 5.78
N ALA A 364 -16.42 -1.07 6.31
CA ALA A 364 -17.37 -2.04 6.84
C ALA A 364 -17.86 -3.03 5.76
N VAL A 365 -18.13 -2.55 4.54
CA VAL A 365 -18.47 -3.44 3.41
C VAL A 365 -17.32 -4.39 3.08
N CYS A 366 -16.08 -3.90 3.06
CA CYS A 366 -14.91 -4.73 2.80
C CYS A 366 -14.66 -5.76 3.90
N ASP A 367 -14.88 -5.40 5.16
CA ASP A 367 -14.82 -6.28 6.31
C ASP A 367 -15.82 -7.45 6.17
N THR A 368 -17.09 -7.16 5.89
CA THR A 368 -18.11 -8.20 5.63
C THR A 368 -17.75 -9.07 4.43
N ARG A 369 -17.21 -8.50 3.35
CA ARG A 369 -16.75 -9.26 2.19
C ARG A 369 -15.56 -10.16 2.53
N GLY A 370 -14.72 -9.75 3.47
CA GLY A 370 -13.58 -10.50 4.00
C GLY A 370 -13.96 -11.73 4.82
N THR A 371 -15.22 -11.86 5.26
CA THR A 371 -15.68 -13.00 6.09
C THR A 371 -15.81 -14.32 5.34
N GLY A 372 -15.67 -14.35 4.01
CA GLY A 372 -15.89 -15.58 3.23
C GLY A 372 -17.34 -16.08 3.21
N LYS A 373 -18.29 -15.33 3.76
CA LYS A 373 -19.73 -15.63 3.71
C LYS A 373 -20.29 -15.49 2.31
N PRO A 374 -21.49 -16.08 2.03
CA PRO A 374 -22.17 -15.86 0.76
C PRO A 374 -22.30 -14.37 0.43
N ARG A 375 -22.03 -14.01 -0.81
CA ARG A 375 -22.00 -12.62 -1.30
C ARG A 375 -23.31 -11.86 -1.01
N GLU A 376 -24.42 -12.54 -1.04
CA GLU A 376 -25.74 -11.97 -0.73
C GLU A 376 -25.83 -11.29 0.66
N ASN A 377 -25.07 -11.78 1.64
CA ASN A 377 -25.04 -11.15 2.97
C ASN A 377 -24.29 -9.82 2.93
N ALA A 378 -23.16 -9.78 2.23
CA ALA A 378 -22.40 -8.56 2.02
C ALA A 378 -23.18 -7.54 1.18
N ASP A 379 -23.91 -7.99 0.16
CA ASP A 379 -24.72 -7.12 -0.71
C ASP A 379 -25.88 -6.45 0.08
N ARG A 380 -26.48 -7.16 1.03
CA ARG A 380 -27.54 -6.57 1.90
C ARG A 380 -26.98 -5.51 2.84
N GLU A 381 -25.85 -5.79 3.47
CA GLU A 381 -25.18 -4.82 4.34
C GLU A 381 -24.69 -3.60 3.53
N GLU A 382 -24.09 -3.83 2.36
CA GLU A 382 -23.69 -2.76 1.44
C GLU A 382 -24.86 -1.86 1.08
N ALA A 383 -26.01 -2.45 0.69
CA ALA A 383 -27.20 -1.68 0.34
C ALA A 383 -27.67 -0.80 1.50
N PHE A 384 -27.72 -1.34 2.72
CA PHE A 384 -28.09 -0.59 3.92
C PHE A 384 -27.09 0.54 4.19
N VAL A 385 -25.79 0.23 4.25
CA VAL A 385 -24.74 1.19 4.60
C VAL A 385 -24.67 2.32 3.57
N MET A 386 -24.79 2.00 2.27
CA MET A 386 -24.76 3.02 1.20
C MET A 386 -26.00 3.89 1.18
N ASP A 387 -27.20 3.36 1.50
CA ASP A 387 -28.41 4.15 1.69
C ASP A 387 -28.26 5.16 2.84
N ARG A 388 -27.70 4.73 3.97
CA ARG A 388 -27.44 5.59 5.13
C ARG A 388 -26.36 6.62 4.84
N LEU A 389 -25.30 6.25 4.11
CA LEU A 389 -24.27 7.21 3.67
C LEU A 389 -24.88 8.29 2.76
N ALA A 390 -25.71 7.90 1.80
CA ALA A 390 -26.40 8.85 0.93
C ALA A 390 -27.34 9.80 1.70
N ALA A 391 -28.00 9.31 2.78
CA ALA A 391 -28.77 10.14 3.67
C ALA A 391 -27.89 11.17 4.40
N TYR A 392 -26.78 10.74 4.97
CA TYR A 392 -25.78 11.61 5.60
C TYR A 392 -25.27 12.68 4.62
N GLU A 393 -24.85 12.28 3.42
CA GLU A 393 -24.32 13.21 2.41
C GLU A 393 -25.37 14.26 1.99
N ARG A 394 -26.65 13.89 1.88
CA ARG A 394 -27.75 14.84 1.65
C ARG A 394 -27.87 15.86 2.76
N VAL A 395 -27.73 15.44 4.04
CA VAL A 395 -27.81 16.35 5.19
C VAL A 395 -26.64 17.32 5.20
N VAL A 396 -25.41 16.84 5.07
CA VAL A 396 -24.20 17.69 5.19
C VAL A 396 -23.93 18.55 3.96
N SER A 397 -24.51 18.22 2.80
CA SER A 397 -24.48 19.08 1.60
C SER A 397 -25.52 20.21 1.65
N GLY A 398 -26.49 20.11 2.55
CA GLY A 398 -27.48 21.15 2.81
C GLY A 398 -26.95 22.28 3.71
N PRO A 399 -27.83 23.23 4.07
CA PRO A 399 -27.45 24.28 5.03
C PRO A 399 -27.09 23.68 6.40
N MET A 400 -25.87 23.93 6.86
CA MET A 400 -25.39 23.48 8.16
C MET A 400 -25.25 24.70 9.11
N PRO A 401 -25.39 24.50 10.44
CA PRO A 401 -25.17 25.53 11.43
C PRO A 401 -23.79 26.18 11.30
N ASP A 402 -23.74 27.49 11.34
CA ASP A 402 -22.51 28.27 11.37
C ASP A 402 -22.53 29.32 12.50
N ALA A 403 -21.41 30.00 12.72
CA ALA A 403 -21.31 31.00 13.77
C ALA A 403 -22.28 32.19 13.56
N ARG A 404 -22.61 32.54 12.31
CA ARG A 404 -23.53 33.63 11.99
C ARG A 404 -24.96 33.26 12.40
N MET A 405 -25.37 32.04 12.14
CA MET A 405 -26.70 31.55 12.54
C MET A 405 -26.84 31.49 14.06
N LEU A 406 -25.79 31.10 14.79
CA LEU A 406 -25.79 31.09 16.25
C LEU A 406 -25.78 32.52 16.83
N MET A 407 -25.05 33.43 16.25
CA MET A 407 -25.10 34.87 16.66
C MET A 407 -26.48 35.45 16.41
N ALA A 408 -27.14 35.12 15.30
CA ALA A 408 -28.52 35.53 15.05
C ALA A 408 -29.51 34.93 16.07
N ALA A 409 -29.18 33.76 16.65
CA ALA A 409 -29.91 33.14 17.77
C ALA A 409 -29.45 33.62 19.14
N SER A 410 -28.67 34.73 19.21
CA SER A 410 -28.19 35.39 20.43
C SER A 410 -27.13 34.60 21.22
N VAL A 411 -26.29 33.81 20.55
CA VAL A 411 -25.05 33.26 21.14
C VAL A 411 -23.93 34.29 20.96
N SER A 412 -23.32 34.72 22.06
CA SER A 412 -22.18 35.61 22.00
C SER A 412 -20.89 34.94 21.55
N PRO A 413 -20.00 35.60 20.77
CA PRO A 413 -18.68 35.06 20.47
C PRO A 413 -17.90 34.79 21.77
N GLY A 414 -17.39 33.54 21.92
CA GLY A 414 -16.68 33.14 23.13
C GLY A 414 -16.50 31.63 23.24
N PRO A 415 -16.04 31.13 24.39
CA PRO A 415 -15.78 29.73 24.63
C PRO A 415 -17.01 28.82 24.34
N GLY A 416 -18.23 29.26 24.73
CA GLY A 416 -19.47 28.51 24.50
C GLY A 416 -19.91 28.39 23.04
N MET A 417 -19.36 29.21 22.11
CA MET A 417 -19.71 29.15 20.68
C MET A 417 -19.40 27.79 20.04
N LYS A 418 -18.27 27.20 20.40
CA LYS A 418 -17.85 25.90 19.87
C LYS A 418 -18.81 24.79 20.31
N GLU A 419 -19.23 24.81 21.56
CA GLU A 419 -20.15 23.82 22.12
C GLU A 419 -21.55 23.97 21.53
N ALA A 420 -22.03 25.23 21.43
CA ALA A 420 -23.31 25.53 20.78
C ALA A 420 -23.33 25.09 19.30
N LEU A 421 -22.20 25.29 18.58
CA LEU A 421 -22.08 24.85 17.19
C LEU A 421 -22.12 23.34 17.07
N ALA A 422 -21.43 22.62 17.95
CA ALA A 422 -21.46 21.16 17.99
C ALA A 422 -22.84 20.61 18.32
N ASP A 423 -23.56 21.22 19.29
CA ASP A 423 -24.94 20.82 19.63
C ASP A 423 -25.92 21.10 18.47
N ALA A 424 -25.85 22.30 17.88
CA ALA A 424 -26.66 22.65 16.72
C ALA A 424 -26.41 21.69 15.53
N ARG A 425 -25.15 21.36 15.25
CA ARG A 425 -24.76 20.40 14.21
C ARG A 425 -25.38 19.01 14.49
N ARG A 426 -25.25 18.51 15.70
CA ARG A 426 -25.84 17.22 16.12
C ARG A 426 -27.36 17.18 15.90
N ARG A 427 -28.08 18.29 16.25
CA ARG A 427 -29.52 18.40 16.03
C ARG A 427 -29.91 18.35 14.56
N VAL A 428 -29.13 19.03 13.70
CA VAL A 428 -29.36 18.97 12.25
C VAL A 428 -29.13 17.55 11.71
N LEU A 429 -28.10 16.86 12.16
CA LEU A 429 -27.85 15.46 11.82
C LEU A 429 -28.99 14.53 12.28
N CYS A 430 -29.70 14.91 13.34
CA CYS A 430 -30.92 14.23 13.82
C CYS A 430 -32.21 14.74 13.15
N GLY A 431 -32.15 15.54 12.08
CA GLY A 431 -33.30 15.95 11.27
C GLY A 431 -33.95 17.28 11.66
N GLU A 432 -33.36 18.08 12.57
CA GLU A 432 -33.87 19.42 12.85
C GLU A 432 -33.45 20.42 11.76
N ALA A 433 -34.34 21.36 11.46
CA ALA A 433 -33.98 22.49 10.58
C ALA A 433 -32.87 23.36 11.23
N PRO A 434 -31.87 23.86 10.47
CA PRO A 434 -30.71 24.55 11.00
C PRO A 434 -31.02 25.76 11.91
N GLN A 435 -32.01 26.58 11.54
CA GLN A 435 -32.45 27.72 12.34
C GLN A 435 -33.00 27.29 13.69
N LYS A 436 -33.82 26.26 13.74
CA LYS A 436 -34.41 25.71 14.96
C LYS A 436 -33.33 25.06 15.84
N ALA A 437 -32.40 24.35 15.23
CA ALA A 437 -31.26 23.74 15.92
C ALA A 437 -30.38 24.79 16.59
N CYS A 438 -30.06 25.90 15.89
CA CYS A 438 -29.31 27.03 16.46
C CYS A 438 -30.07 27.72 17.62
N ALA A 439 -31.37 27.94 17.48
CA ALA A 439 -32.18 28.54 18.54
C ALA A 439 -32.21 27.69 19.84
N ARG A 440 -32.29 26.38 19.70
CA ARG A 440 -32.27 25.45 20.84
C ARG A 440 -30.87 25.34 21.48
N ALA A 441 -29.81 25.28 20.67
CA ALA A 441 -28.44 25.29 21.17
C ALA A 441 -28.14 26.58 21.95
N ALA A 442 -28.66 27.73 21.50
CA ALA A 442 -28.55 29.00 22.22
C ALA A 442 -29.28 29.01 23.58
N GLY A 443 -30.46 28.34 23.66
CA GLY A 443 -31.18 28.17 24.93
C GLY A 443 -30.39 27.34 25.95
N ALA A 444 -29.80 26.22 25.51
CA ALA A 444 -29.01 25.35 26.38
C ALA A 444 -27.73 26.02 26.91
N CYS A 445 -27.09 26.92 26.13
CA CYS A 445 -25.96 27.69 26.60
C CYS A 445 -26.32 28.71 27.70
N ARG A 446 -27.52 29.28 27.70
CA ARG A 446 -27.96 30.22 28.73
C ARG A 446 -28.25 29.54 30.07
N GLU A 447 -28.80 28.29 30.03
CA GLU A 447 -29.08 27.53 31.25
C GLU A 447 -27.80 27.09 31.98
N THR A 448 -26.69 26.89 31.24
CA THR A 448 -25.37 26.57 31.82
C THR A 448 -24.67 27.79 32.40
N ASP A 449 -24.85 28.99 31.82
CA ASP A 449 -24.29 30.23 32.36
C ASP A 449 -25.02 30.68 33.64
N ASP A 450 -26.35 30.44 33.76
CA ASP A 450 -27.13 30.77 34.96
C ASP A 450 -26.87 29.80 36.14
N GLN A 451 -26.23 28.67 35.95
CA GLN A 451 -25.87 27.70 37.02
C GLN A 451 -24.45 27.95 37.60
N ILE A 452 -23.67 28.83 37.01
CA ILE A 452 -22.29 29.16 37.43
C ILE A 452 -22.22 30.45 38.29
N PHE A 453 -23.37 31.13 38.52
CA PHE A 453 -23.50 32.28 39.42
C PHE A 453 -24.38 31.90 40.65
#